data_c3f3f68647f908700c15cb5853b9d426
#
_entry.id   c3f3f68647f908700c15cb5853b9d426
#
_cell.length_a   1.000
_cell.length_b   1.000
_cell.length_c   1.000
_cell.angle_alpha   90.00
_cell.angle_beta   90.00
_cell.angle_gamma   90.00
#
_symmetry.space_group_name_H-M   'P 1'
#
loop_
_entity.id
_entity.type
_entity.pdbx_description
1 polymer ?
#
loop_
_entity_poly.entity_id
_entity_poly.type
_entity_poly.pdbx_seq_one_letter_code
_entity_poly.pdbx_strand_id
1 'polypeptide(L)'
;MKEYKAIITDFDLTIADTAFLIEDCLYTNAARFGYDLDRGILRDGIGMTAESIYLDAGCSAAEAKRLHDEYIPYSAEIMREQTELYPGVADGLASLHAKGILLAVLSLKASDQIWRPLERAGVDKYIHSVISPDEVEKHKPEPDGIFYLSEKTGIALEDILYVGDSVTDMKTALNAGVDFAAVCTGAVTADQFAEMGAEIIHPTFADLCRAICAEID
;
A
#
# COMPACT_ATOMS: atom_id res chain seq x y z
N MET A 1 7.38 18.52 12.53
CA MET A 1 7.44 17.05 12.37
C MET A 1 8.89 16.63 12.49
N LYS A 2 9.17 15.39 12.89
CA LYS A 2 10.55 14.85 12.89
C LYS A 2 11.11 14.78 11.46
N GLU A 3 12.41 15.01 11.30
CA GLU A 3 13.08 14.88 10.01
C GLU A 3 13.36 13.39 9.71
N TYR A 4 12.90 12.88 8.57
CA TYR A 4 13.07 11.50 8.14
C TYR A 4 14.05 11.41 6.99
N LYS A 5 14.90 10.35 6.96
CA LYS A 5 15.83 10.06 5.88
C LYS A 5 15.22 9.15 4.82
N ALA A 6 14.23 8.34 5.20
CA ALA A 6 13.48 7.50 4.29
C ALA A 6 11.97 7.54 4.58
N ILE A 7 11.20 7.45 3.52
CA ILE A 7 9.76 7.21 3.56
C ILE A 7 9.47 5.93 2.79
N ILE A 8 8.87 4.98 3.49
CA ILE A 8 8.30 3.77 2.90
C ILE A 8 6.80 4.00 2.78
N THR A 9 6.23 3.80 1.62
CA THR A 9 4.77 3.93 1.42
C THR A 9 4.17 2.59 1.01
N ASP A 10 2.95 2.29 1.45
CA ASP A 10 2.14 1.29 0.77
C ASP A 10 1.78 1.77 -0.64
N PHE A 11 1.23 0.90 -1.47
CA PHE A 11 0.88 1.20 -2.86
C PHE A 11 -0.62 1.40 -3.05
N ASP A 12 -1.41 0.32 -2.87
CA ASP A 12 -2.85 0.34 -3.09
C ASP A 12 -3.53 1.24 -2.07
N LEU A 13 -4.44 2.10 -2.53
CA LEU A 13 -5.16 3.09 -1.71
C LEU A 13 -4.30 4.08 -0.93
N THR A 14 -2.98 3.99 -1.00
CA THR A 14 -2.06 4.96 -0.39
C THR A 14 -1.54 5.95 -1.43
N ILE A 15 -0.88 5.47 -2.48
CA ILE A 15 -0.40 6.29 -3.61
C ILE A 15 -1.11 5.95 -4.93
N ALA A 16 -1.77 4.79 -5.04
CA ALA A 16 -2.48 4.33 -6.22
C ALA A 16 -3.99 4.22 -5.97
N ASP A 17 -4.79 4.77 -6.89
CA ASP A 17 -6.26 4.71 -6.87
C ASP A 17 -6.73 3.38 -7.45
N THR A 18 -6.71 2.35 -6.63
CA THR A 18 -6.97 0.98 -7.06
C THR A 18 -8.26 0.39 -6.51
N ALA A 19 -9.03 1.13 -5.69
CA ALA A 19 -10.22 0.60 -5.02
C ALA A 19 -11.21 -0.06 -6.00
N PHE A 20 -11.58 0.67 -7.04
CA PHE A 20 -12.53 0.16 -8.03
C PHE A 20 -11.96 -1.02 -8.82
N LEU A 21 -10.69 -0.95 -9.23
CA LEU A 21 -10.05 -2.02 -10.01
C LEU A 21 -9.95 -3.32 -9.21
N ILE A 22 -9.55 -3.24 -7.94
CA ILE A 22 -9.43 -4.42 -7.07
C ILE A 22 -10.80 -5.04 -6.82
N GLU A 23 -11.78 -4.23 -6.43
CA GLU A 23 -13.16 -4.69 -6.20
C GLU A 23 -13.72 -5.37 -7.46
N ASP A 24 -13.60 -4.72 -8.63
CA ASP A 24 -14.15 -5.25 -9.88
C ASP A 24 -13.45 -6.53 -10.34
N CYS A 25 -12.14 -6.61 -10.16
CA CYS A 25 -11.38 -7.83 -10.43
C CYS A 25 -11.79 -8.98 -9.50
N LEU A 26 -11.95 -8.72 -8.19
CA LEU A 26 -12.40 -9.73 -7.23
C LEU A 26 -13.80 -10.24 -7.56
N TYR A 27 -14.73 -9.31 -7.81
CA TYR A 27 -16.11 -9.65 -8.17
C TYR A 27 -16.19 -10.44 -9.47
N THR A 28 -15.57 -9.92 -10.53
CA THR A 28 -15.62 -10.55 -11.86
C THR A 28 -14.94 -11.92 -11.84
N ASN A 29 -13.82 -12.06 -11.12
CA ASN A 29 -13.19 -13.36 -10.96
C ASN A 29 -14.14 -14.37 -10.27
N ALA A 30 -14.77 -14.00 -9.15
CA ALA A 30 -15.73 -14.86 -8.46
C ALA A 30 -16.94 -15.21 -9.36
N ALA A 31 -17.49 -14.24 -10.08
CA ALA A 31 -18.62 -14.43 -10.99
C ALA A 31 -18.33 -15.43 -12.13
N ARG A 32 -17.09 -15.49 -12.62
CA ARG A 32 -16.65 -16.50 -13.64
C ARG A 32 -16.79 -17.94 -13.13
N PHE A 33 -16.80 -18.14 -11.81
CA PHE A 33 -16.98 -19.44 -11.16
C PHE A 33 -18.37 -19.62 -10.54
N GLY A 34 -19.31 -18.71 -10.83
CA GLY A 34 -20.71 -18.81 -10.44
C GLY A 34 -21.02 -18.26 -9.04
N TYR A 35 -20.11 -17.49 -8.45
CA TYR A 35 -20.34 -16.81 -7.16
C TYR A 35 -20.83 -15.39 -7.40
N ASP A 36 -21.90 -15.01 -6.67
CA ASP A 36 -22.42 -13.62 -6.62
C ASP A 36 -22.11 -13.07 -5.21
N LEU A 37 -20.98 -12.41 -5.07
CA LEU A 37 -20.45 -11.92 -3.79
C LEU A 37 -20.83 -10.46 -3.56
N ASP A 38 -21.00 -10.07 -2.30
CA ASP A 38 -21.28 -8.68 -1.92
C ASP A 38 -20.06 -7.78 -2.21
N ARG A 39 -20.24 -6.79 -3.10
CA ARG A 39 -19.17 -5.88 -3.50
C ARG A 39 -18.66 -4.99 -2.35
N GLY A 40 -19.53 -4.69 -1.36
CA GLY A 40 -19.14 -3.93 -0.17
C GLY A 40 -18.10 -4.69 0.65
N ILE A 41 -18.36 -5.99 0.90
CA ILE A 41 -17.40 -6.86 1.63
C ILE A 41 -16.08 -6.97 0.86
N LEU A 42 -16.15 -7.12 -0.47
CA LEU A 42 -14.93 -7.19 -1.29
C LEU A 42 -14.11 -5.90 -1.21
N ARG A 43 -14.77 -4.74 -1.22
CA ARG A 43 -14.14 -3.43 -1.10
C ARG A 43 -13.54 -3.19 0.27
N ASP A 44 -14.28 -3.51 1.33
CA ASP A 44 -13.82 -3.29 2.72
C ASP A 44 -12.61 -4.17 3.08
N GLY A 45 -12.42 -5.27 2.35
CA GLY A 45 -11.28 -6.17 2.51
C GLY A 45 -10.01 -5.73 1.78
N ILE A 46 -10.04 -4.65 0.98
CA ILE A 46 -8.85 -4.20 0.25
C ILE A 46 -7.72 -3.88 1.25
N GLY A 47 -6.51 -4.35 0.96
CA GLY A 47 -5.38 -4.33 1.90
C GLY A 47 -5.11 -5.67 2.59
N MET A 48 -6.02 -6.65 2.42
CA MET A 48 -5.81 -8.06 2.80
C MET A 48 -5.49 -8.92 1.56
N THR A 49 -5.15 -10.19 1.79
CA THR A 49 -5.02 -11.14 0.68
C THR A 49 -6.38 -11.44 0.06
N ALA A 50 -6.44 -11.69 -1.25
CA ALA A 50 -7.70 -12.04 -1.92
C ALA A 50 -8.36 -13.29 -1.32
N GLU A 51 -7.56 -14.24 -0.80
CA GLU A 51 -8.09 -15.41 -0.08
C GLU A 51 -8.87 -14.99 1.17
N SER A 52 -8.30 -14.08 1.99
CA SER A 52 -8.97 -13.56 3.19
C SER A 52 -10.26 -12.82 2.83
N ILE A 53 -10.23 -12.01 1.77
CA ILE A 53 -11.43 -11.27 1.29
C ILE A 53 -12.55 -12.25 0.89
N TYR A 54 -12.21 -13.31 0.14
CA TYR A 54 -13.20 -14.32 -0.25
C TYR A 54 -13.75 -15.12 0.93
N LEU A 55 -12.94 -15.37 1.97
CA LEU A 55 -13.40 -15.98 3.21
C LEU A 55 -14.43 -15.08 3.93
N ASP A 56 -14.11 -13.80 4.06
CA ASP A 56 -15.02 -12.81 4.68
C ASP A 56 -16.31 -12.63 3.88
N ALA A 57 -16.25 -12.79 2.56
CA ALA A 57 -17.42 -12.80 1.67
C ALA A 57 -18.24 -14.10 1.73
N GLY A 58 -17.89 -15.04 2.63
CA GLY A 58 -18.66 -16.25 2.91
C GLY A 58 -18.26 -17.48 2.10
N CYS A 59 -17.18 -17.44 1.35
CA CYS A 59 -16.62 -18.63 0.70
C CYS A 59 -16.01 -19.60 1.73
N SER A 60 -16.12 -20.89 1.48
CA SER A 60 -15.35 -21.88 2.24
C SER A 60 -13.85 -21.74 1.96
N ALA A 61 -12.99 -22.28 2.85
CA ALA A 61 -11.54 -22.20 2.68
C ALA A 61 -11.05 -22.77 1.33
N ALA A 62 -11.68 -23.86 0.85
CA ALA A 62 -11.33 -24.45 -0.43
C ALA A 62 -11.73 -23.57 -1.62
N GLU A 63 -12.89 -22.90 -1.54
CA GLU A 63 -13.38 -21.98 -2.56
C GLU A 63 -12.55 -20.70 -2.57
N ALA A 64 -12.30 -20.09 -1.40
CA ALA A 64 -11.48 -18.89 -1.25
C ALA A 64 -10.07 -19.10 -1.81
N LYS A 65 -9.42 -20.21 -1.47
CA LYS A 65 -8.12 -20.55 -2.03
C LYS A 65 -8.16 -20.70 -3.55
N ARG A 66 -9.15 -21.41 -4.09
CA ARG A 66 -9.32 -21.57 -5.54
C ARG A 66 -9.51 -20.21 -6.22
N LEU A 67 -10.41 -19.37 -5.69
CA LEU A 67 -10.68 -18.03 -6.24
C LEU A 67 -9.43 -17.14 -6.16
N HIS A 68 -8.64 -17.24 -5.09
CA HIS A 68 -7.36 -16.54 -4.97
C HIS A 68 -6.37 -16.99 -6.07
N ASP A 69 -6.18 -18.29 -6.23
CA ASP A 69 -5.25 -18.85 -7.23
C ASP A 69 -5.62 -18.41 -8.67
N GLU A 70 -6.91 -18.23 -8.96
CA GLU A 70 -7.43 -17.75 -10.26
C GLU A 70 -7.42 -16.21 -10.37
N TYR A 71 -7.55 -15.49 -9.25
CA TYR A 71 -7.52 -14.03 -9.21
C TYR A 71 -6.15 -13.47 -9.61
N ILE A 72 -5.07 -14.09 -9.13
CA ILE A 72 -3.71 -13.59 -9.36
C ILE A 72 -3.41 -13.42 -10.86
N PRO A 73 -3.52 -14.47 -11.72
CA PRO A 73 -3.27 -14.29 -13.15
C PRO A 73 -4.33 -13.45 -13.86
N TYR A 74 -5.58 -13.49 -13.39
CA TYR A 74 -6.66 -12.70 -13.97
C TYR A 74 -6.47 -11.20 -13.80
N SER A 75 -6.13 -10.76 -12.58
CA SER A 75 -5.98 -9.34 -12.27
C SER A 75 -4.65 -8.74 -12.74
N ALA A 76 -3.63 -9.56 -12.94
CA ALA A 76 -2.25 -9.10 -13.15
C ALA A 76 -2.11 -8.09 -14.29
N GLU A 77 -2.68 -8.37 -15.48
CA GLU A 77 -2.61 -7.48 -16.64
C GLU A 77 -3.42 -6.19 -16.40
N ILE A 78 -4.62 -6.33 -15.82
CA ILE A 78 -5.51 -5.20 -15.52
C ILE A 78 -4.80 -4.24 -14.56
N MET A 79 -4.19 -4.76 -13.49
CA MET A 79 -3.47 -3.96 -12.51
C MET A 79 -2.26 -3.25 -13.13
N ARG A 80 -1.48 -3.92 -13.97
CA ARG A 80 -0.34 -3.30 -14.67
C ARG A 80 -0.77 -2.14 -15.57
N GLU A 81 -1.84 -2.32 -16.34
CA GLU A 81 -2.20 -1.39 -17.42
C GLU A 81 -3.19 -0.30 -16.99
N GLN A 82 -4.00 -0.53 -15.96
CA GLN A 82 -5.09 0.38 -15.61
C GLN A 82 -4.91 1.08 -14.25
N THR A 83 -3.95 0.66 -13.41
CA THR A 83 -3.68 1.37 -12.15
C THR A 83 -3.20 2.78 -12.41
N GLU A 84 -3.82 3.77 -11.78
CA GLU A 84 -3.42 5.17 -11.79
C GLU A 84 -3.01 5.62 -10.40
N LEU A 85 -2.14 6.63 -10.32
CA LEU A 85 -1.78 7.26 -9.05
C LEU A 85 -2.82 8.30 -8.65
N TYR A 86 -3.04 8.47 -7.35
CA TYR A 86 -3.88 9.57 -6.87
C TYR A 86 -3.35 10.95 -7.31
N PRO A 87 -4.24 11.94 -7.49
CA PRO A 87 -3.83 13.31 -7.82
C PRO A 87 -2.81 13.87 -6.84
N GLY A 88 -1.74 14.47 -7.37
CA GLY A 88 -0.67 15.10 -6.59
C GLY A 88 0.40 14.16 -6.03
N VAL A 89 0.26 12.84 -6.18
CA VAL A 89 1.29 11.87 -5.75
C VAL A 89 2.59 12.08 -6.52
N ALA A 90 2.54 12.26 -7.83
CA ALA A 90 3.74 12.48 -8.64
C ALA A 90 4.54 13.71 -8.18
N ASP A 91 3.86 14.82 -7.92
CA ASP A 91 4.49 16.05 -7.42
C ASP A 91 5.03 15.87 -5.99
N GLY A 92 4.30 15.12 -5.16
CA GLY A 92 4.71 14.80 -3.79
C GLY A 92 6.01 13.98 -3.77
N LEU A 93 6.08 12.88 -4.55
CA LEU A 93 7.28 12.05 -4.68
C LEU A 93 8.47 12.84 -5.20
N ALA A 94 8.26 13.68 -6.23
CA ALA A 94 9.31 14.55 -6.77
C ALA A 94 9.84 15.53 -5.71
N SER A 95 8.94 16.13 -4.92
CA SER A 95 9.29 17.11 -3.88
C SER A 95 10.10 16.46 -2.74
N LEU A 96 9.66 15.30 -2.25
CA LEU A 96 10.38 14.54 -1.22
C LEU A 96 11.76 14.08 -1.70
N HIS A 97 11.83 13.58 -2.94
CA HIS A 97 13.10 13.20 -3.56
C HIS A 97 14.07 14.38 -3.68
N ALA A 98 13.57 15.57 -4.07
CA ALA A 98 14.37 16.80 -4.17
C ALA A 98 14.93 17.27 -2.81
N LYS A 99 14.30 16.88 -1.68
CA LYS A 99 14.78 17.09 -0.32
C LYS A 99 15.80 16.03 0.13
N GLY A 100 16.13 15.07 -0.73
CA GLY A 100 17.09 14.00 -0.42
C GLY A 100 16.51 12.84 0.40
N ILE A 101 15.20 12.76 0.52
CA ILE A 101 14.52 11.66 1.22
C ILE A 101 14.51 10.43 0.30
N LEU A 102 14.98 9.29 0.81
CA LEU A 102 14.90 8.02 0.12
C LEU A 102 13.45 7.53 0.11
N LEU A 103 12.93 7.17 -1.06
CA LEU A 103 11.56 6.70 -1.23
C LEU A 103 11.52 5.22 -1.60
N ALA A 104 10.69 4.44 -0.92
CA ALA A 104 10.47 3.04 -1.23
C ALA A 104 8.98 2.68 -1.13
N VAL A 105 8.59 1.61 -1.80
CA VAL A 105 7.24 1.05 -1.72
C VAL A 105 7.30 -0.32 -1.05
N LEU A 106 6.42 -0.58 -0.09
CA LEU A 106 6.24 -1.89 0.56
C LEU A 106 4.78 -2.32 0.41
N SER A 107 4.52 -3.35 -0.37
CA SER A 107 3.16 -3.79 -0.68
C SER A 107 3.03 -5.31 -0.75
N LEU A 108 1.80 -5.82 -0.59
CA LEU A 108 1.44 -7.23 -0.84
C LEU A 108 1.25 -7.52 -2.34
N LYS A 109 1.33 -6.50 -3.19
CA LYS A 109 1.19 -6.61 -4.64
C LYS A 109 2.49 -7.09 -5.29
N ALA A 110 2.40 -7.82 -6.39
CA ALA A 110 3.56 -8.23 -7.17
C ALA A 110 4.32 -7.02 -7.73
N SER A 111 5.64 -7.10 -7.76
CA SER A 111 6.55 -6.00 -8.08
C SER A 111 6.27 -5.35 -9.44
N ASP A 112 5.93 -6.14 -10.47
CA ASP A 112 5.63 -5.66 -11.82
C ASP A 112 4.33 -4.87 -11.90
N GLN A 113 3.36 -5.16 -11.03
CA GLN A 113 2.10 -4.42 -10.90
C GLN A 113 2.27 -3.08 -10.18
N ILE A 114 3.44 -2.84 -9.59
CA ILE A 114 3.82 -1.57 -8.96
C ILE A 114 4.72 -0.76 -9.89
N TRP A 115 5.77 -1.37 -10.44
CA TRP A 115 6.71 -0.66 -11.32
C TRP A 115 6.04 -0.12 -12.58
N ARG A 116 5.16 -0.90 -13.23
CA ARG A 116 4.52 -0.46 -14.49
C ARG A 116 3.69 0.82 -14.35
N PRO A 117 2.79 0.97 -13.35
CA PRO A 117 2.11 2.24 -13.09
C PRO A 117 3.06 3.38 -12.75
N LEU A 118 4.13 3.15 -11.96
CA LEU A 118 5.12 4.17 -11.63
C LEU A 118 5.89 4.65 -12.87
N GLU A 119 6.33 3.72 -13.74
CA GLU A 119 6.97 4.03 -15.02
C GLU A 119 6.06 4.84 -15.93
N ARG A 120 4.78 4.43 -16.07
CA ARG A 120 3.79 5.13 -16.88
C ARG A 120 3.53 6.55 -16.37
N ALA A 121 3.54 6.74 -15.06
CA ALA A 121 3.45 8.05 -14.43
C ALA A 121 4.76 8.87 -14.48
N GLY A 122 5.90 8.25 -14.88
CA GLY A 122 7.22 8.89 -14.94
C GLY A 122 7.83 9.21 -13.59
N VAL A 123 7.41 8.48 -12.52
CA VAL A 123 7.87 8.69 -11.13
C VAL A 123 8.76 7.55 -10.61
N ASP A 124 8.95 6.48 -11.39
CA ASP A 124 9.84 5.36 -11.10
C ASP A 124 11.25 5.80 -10.70
N LYS A 125 11.76 6.84 -11.35
CA LYS A 125 13.09 7.44 -11.07
C LYS A 125 13.24 8.02 -9.66
N TYR A 126 12.15 8.27 -8.94
CA TYR A 126 12.17 8.75 -7.55
C TYR A 126 12.15 7.61 -6.53
N ILE A 127 11.76 6.39 -6.96
CA ILE A 127 11.61 5.23 -6.10
C ILE A 127 12.92 4.44 -6.06
N HIS A 128 13.50 4.33 -4.89
CA HIS A 128 14.74 3.57 -4.67
C HIS A 128 14.52 2.06 -4.81
N SER A 129 13.43 1.54 -4.25
CA SER A 129 13.08 0.12 -4.28
C SER A 129 11.59 -0.12 -4.08
N VAL A 130 11.11 -1.21 -4.66
CA VAL A 130 9.82 -1.80 -4.37
C VAL A 130 10.09 -3.11 -3.62
N ILE A 131 9.46 -3.27 -2.46
CA ILE A 131 9.55 -4.44 -1.62
C ILE A 131 8.20 -5.14 -1.73
N SER A 132 8.18 -6.22 -2.48
CA SER A 132 7.01 -7.07 -2.74
C SER A 132 7.13 -8.40 -1.99
N PRO A 133 6.15 -9.29 -2.05
CA PRO A 133 6.24 -10.60 -1.42
C PRO A 133 7.43 -11.45 -1.83
N ASP A 134 8.06 -11.16 -2.97
CA ASP A 134 9.22 -11.92 -3.45
C ASP A 134 10.54 -11.54 -2.77
N GLU A 135 10.62 -10.34 -2.15
CA GLU A 135 11.83 -9.83 -1.52
C GLU A 135 11.97 -10.22 -0.05
N VAL A 136 10.89 -10.64 0.60
CA VAL A 136 10.89 -10.94 2.05
C VAL A 136 10.12 -12.23 2.36
N GLU A 137 10.54 -12.91 3.40
CA GLU A 137 9.93 -14.19 3.80
C GLU A 137 8.59 -14.00 4.50
N LYS A 138 8.48 -12.95 5.31
CA LYS A 138 7.25 -12.60 6.01
C LYS A 138 6.70 -11.27 5.52
N HIS A 139 5.41 -11.24 5.25
CA HIS A 139 4.71 -10.10 4.69
C HIS A 139 3.98 -9.29 5.75
N LYS A 140 3.50 -8.09 5.38
CA LYS A 140 2.65 -7.26 6.24
C LYS A 140 1.54 -8.11 6.90
N PRO A 141 1.31 -7.99 8.21
CA PRO A 141 1.80 -6.97 9.13
C PRO A 141 3.19 -7.24 9.75
N GLU A 142 3.93 -8.27 9.33
CA GLU A 142 5.28 -8.50 9.81
C GLU A 142 6.25 -7.42 9.29
N PRO A 143 7.28 -7.05 10.09
CA PRO A 143 8.12 -5.89 9.82
C PRO A 143 9.25 -6.13 8.81
N ASP A 144 9.36 -7.34 8.27
CA ASP A 144 10.52 -7.83 7.50
C ASP A 144 10.85 -6.91 6.31
N GLY A 145 9.83 -6.33 5.64
CA GLY A 145 10.05 -5.39 4.54
C GLY A 145 10.69 -4.07 4.96
N ILE A 146 10.37 -3.57 6.17
CA ILE A 146 10.99 -2.37 6.72
C ILE A 146 12.43 -2.66 7.13
N PHE A 147 12.68 -3.80 7.78
CA PHE A 147 14.03 -4.24 8.15
C PHE A 147 14.90 -4.47 6.91
N TYR A 148 14.34 -5.08 5.86
CA TYR A 148 15.04 -5.25 4.58
C TYR A 148 15.55 -3.91 4.02
N LEU A 149 14.72 -2.86 4.00
CA LEU A 149 15.15 -1.54 3.54
C LEU A 149 16.24 -0.96 4.45
N SER A 150 16.04 -0.99 5.76
CA SER A 150 17.01 -0.49 6.74
C SER A 150 18.39 -1.15 6.56
N GLU A 151 18.44 -2.47 6.43
CA GLU A 151 19.68 -3.21 6.22
C GLU A 151 20.35 -2.86 4.88
N LYS A 152 19.57 -2.75 3.80
CA LYS A 152 20.10 -2.47 2.45
C LYS A 152 20.65 -1.05 2.31
N THR A 153 20.05 -0.09 3.01
CA THR A 153 20.41 1.33 2.89
C THR A 153 21.31 1.84 4.01
N GLY A 154 21.35 1.13 5.14
CA GLY A 154 22.00 1.58 6.37
C GLY A 154 21.26 2.70 7.09
N ILE A 155 20.02 3.00 6.70
CA ILE A 155 19.17 4.00 7.37
C ILE A 155 18.61 3.37 8.66
N ALA A 156 18.80 4.04 9.80
CA ALA A 156 18.30 3.57 11.07
C ALA A 156 16.77 3.61 11.11
N LEU A 157 16.14 2.66 11.83
CA LEU A 157 14.69 2.56 11.91
C LEU A 157 14.03 3.84 12.41
N GLU A 158 14.66 4.53 13.35
CA GLU A 158 14.21 5.83 13.87
C GLU A 158 14.16 6.95 12.81
N ASP A 159 14.87 6.83 11.70
CA ASP A 159 14.90 7.79 10.59
C ASP A 159 13.92 7.40 9.46
N ILE A 160 13.11 6.36 9.65
CA ILE A 160 12.14 5.85 8.67
C ILE A 160 10.72 6.25 9.10
N LEU A 161 9.95 6.78 8.14
CA LEU A 161 8.51 6.95 8.24
C LEU A 161 7.82 5.90 7.35
N TYR A 162 6.88 5.14 7.91
CA TYR A 162 6.02 4.27 7.11
C TYR A 162 4.66 4.94 6.88
N VAL A 163 4.18 4.93 5.64
CA VAL A 163 2.94 5.58 5.23
C VAL A 163 1.98 4.54 4.67
N GLY A 164 0.75 4.53 5.15
CA GLY A 164 -0.28 3.60 4.67
C GLY A 164 -1.69 4.05 5.03
N ASP A 165 -2.69 3.34 4.47
CA ASP A 165 -4.12 3.64 4.61
C ASP A 165 -4.88 2.59 5.43
N SER A 166 -4.20 1.55 5.92
CA SER A 166 -4.83 0.39 6.54
C SER A 166 -4.33 0.09 7.96
N VAL A 167 -5.13 -0.70 8.69
CA VAL A 167 -4.72 -1.27 9.99
C VAL A 167 -3.50 -2.18 9.85
N THR A 168 -3.38 -2.86 8.72
CA THR A 168 -2.23 -3.73 8.40
C THR A 168 -0.94 -2.91 8.34
N ASP A 169 -0.98 -1.73 7.71
CA ASP A 169 0.16 -0.82 7.61
C ASP A 169 0.58 -0.29 8.98
N MET A 170 -0.40 0.18 9.76
CA MET A 170 -0.13 0.66 11.11
C MET A 170 0.51 -0.42 11.99
N LYS A 171 0.03 -1.67 11.91
CA LYS A 171 0.64 -2.80 12.62
C LYS A 171 2.05 -3.10 12.12
N THR A 172 2.30 -2.99 10.81
CA THR A 172 3.64 -3.20 10.24
C THR A 172 4.64 -2.19 10.80
N ALA A 173 4.26 -0.89 10.84
CA ALA A 173 5.08 0.16 11.43
C ALA A 173 5.34 -0.08 12.92
N LEU A 174 4.29 -0.40 13.67
CA LEU A 174 4.38 -0.70 15.11
C LEU A 174 5.31 -1.89 15.38
N ASN A 175 5.17 -2.97 14.63
CA ASN A 175 6.00 -4.17 14.76
C ASN A 175 7.47 -3.90 14.40
N ALA A 176 7.73 -2.97 13.49
CA ALA A 176 9.08 -2.53 13.13
C ALA A 176 9.68 -1.52 14.12
N GLY A 177 8.85 -0.86 14.94
CA GLY A 177 9.27 0.23 15.80
C GLY A 177 9.63 1.52 15.06
N VAL A 178 8.98 1.77 13.90
CA VAL A 178 9.10 3.00 13.12
C VAL A 178 7.88 3.89 13.30
N ASP A 179 8.02 5.19 12.98
CA ASP A 179 6.91 6.12 12.98
C ASP A 179 5.92 5.78 11.83
N PHE A 180 4.62 6.00 12.08
CA PHE A 180 3.55 5.75 11.12
C PHE A 180 2.81 7.03 10.78
N ALA A 181 2.56 7.25 9.48
CA ALA A 181 1.64 8.28 8.99
C ALA A 181 0.47 7.62 8.27
N ALA A 182 -0.73 7.89 8.76
CA ALA A 182 -1.96 7.44 8.13
C ALA A 182 -2.39 8.39 7.00
N VAL A 183 -2.84 7.81 5.87
CA VAL A 183 -3.61 8.53 4.85
C VAL A 183 -5.02 7.93 4.79
N CYS A 184 -6.03 8.80 4.65
CA CYS A 184 -7.44 8.41 4.75
C CYS A 184 -8.06 8.16 3.35
N THR A 185 -7.31 7.54 2.46
CA THR A 185 -7.74 7.16 1.10
C THR A 185 -8.28 5.72 1.03
N GLY A 186 -8.04 4.92 2.08
CA GLY A 186 -8.59 3.59 2.24
C GLY A 186 -9.88 3.55 3.04
N ALA A 187 -10.19 2.38 3.62
CA ALA A 187 -11.42 2.16 4.38
C ALA A 187 -11.37 2.74 5.82
N VAL A 188 -10.18 3.00 6.36
CA VAL A 188 -10.01 3.48 7.74
C VAL A 188 -10.12 5.00 7.80
N THR A 189 -11.02 5.49 8.64
CA THR A 189 -11.23 6.94 8.81
C THR A 189 -10.17 7.58 9.72
N ALA A 190 -10.04 8.91 9.65
CA ALA A 190 -9.13 9.67 10.51
C ALA A 190 -9.42 9.46 12.01
N ASP A 191 -10.70 9.43 12.38
CA ASP A 191 -11.10 9.19 13.78
C ASP A 191 -10.70 7.79 14.25
N GLN A 192 -10.87 6.78 13.41
CA GLN A 192 -10.46 5.40 13.72
C GLN A 192 -8.94 5.30 13.87
N PHE A 193 -8.15 5.94 12.99
CA PHE A 193 -6.69 5.99 13.14
C PHE A 193 -6.27 6.70 14.44
N ALA A 194 -6.92 7.81 14.79
CA ALA A 194 -6.65 8.52 16.04
C ALA A 194 -6.99 7.67 17.28
N GLU A 195 -8.12 6.95 17.26
CA GLU A 195 -8.50 6.01 18.33
C GLU A 195 -7.50 4.86 18.48
N MET A 196 -6.86 4.43 17.39
CA MET A 196 -5.79 3.42 17.41
C MET A 196 -4.43 3.99 17.81
N GLY A 197 -4.31 5.32 18.00
CA GLY A 197 -3.10 5.97 18.46
C GLY A 197 -2.17 6.47 17.34
N ALA A 198 -2.64 6.60 16.12
CA ALA A 198 -1.86 7.27 15.06
C ALA A 198 -1.75 8.78 15.36
N GLU A 199 -0.54 9.31 15.35
CA GLU A 199 -0.27 10.73 15.65
C GLU A 199 -0.18 11.59 14.38
N ILE A 200 0.21 10.99 13.26
CA ILE A 200 0.35 11.66 11.96
C ILE A 200 -0.78 11.15 11.06
N ILE A 201 -1.76 12.00 10.76
CA ILE A 201 -2.94 11.64 9.97
C ILE A 201 -3.18 12.73 8.93
N HIS A 202 -3.23 12.35 7.67
CA HIS A 202 -3.52 13.23 6.55
C HIS A 202 -4.64 12.69 5.65
N PRO A 203 -5.40 13.56 4.99
CA PRO A 203 -6.44 13.11 4.05
C PRO A 203 -5.86 12.27 2.90
N THR A 204 -4.72 12.69 2.35
CA THR A 204 -4.06 12.04 1.21
C THR A 204 -2.53 12.01 1.39
N PHE A 205 -1.86 11.16 0.61
CA PHE A 205 -0.40 11.17 0.51
C PHE A 205 0.16 12.53 0.04
N ALA A 206 -0.52 13.19 -0.90
CA ALA A 206 -0.11 14.52 -1.37
C ALA A 206 -0.19 15.58 -0.26
N ASP A 207 -1.18 15.50 0.65
CA ASP A 207 -1.26 16.38 1.83
C ASP A 207 -0.10 16.15 2.79
N LEU A 208 0.22 14.89 3.06
CA LEU A 208 1.37 14.51 3.88
C LEU A 208 2.69 15.04 3.27
N CYS A 209 2.91 14.87 1.97
CA CYS A 209 4.10 15.39 1.30
C CYS A 209 4.25 16.89 1.46
N ARG A 210 3.15 17.66 1.29
CA ARG A 210 3.16 19.12 1.50
C ARG A 210 3.52 19.47 2.94
N ALA A 211 2.97 18.77 3.91
CA ALA A 211 3.28 19.01 5.31
C ALA A 211 4.76 18.74 5.65
N ILE A 212 5.32 17.62 5.17
CA ILE A 212 6.73 17.29 5.37
C ILE A 212 7.63 18.35 4.71
N CYS A 213 7.37 18.69 3.45
CA CYS A 213 8.20 19.66 2.72
C CYS A 213 8.18 21.06 3.38
N ALA A 214 7.04 21.49 3.92
CA ALA A 214 6.92 22.80 4.58
C ALA A 214 7.72 22.90 5.90
N GLU A 215 8.09 21.79 6.51
CA GLU A 215 8.89 21.79 7.74
C GLU A 215 10.40 21.73 7.50
N ILE A 216 10.82 21.33 6.29
CA ILE A 216 12.24 21.23 5.91
C ILE A 216 12.73 22.54 5.24
N ASP A 217 11.84 23.45 4.85
CA ASP A 217 12.16 24.76 4.30
C ASP A 217 12.48 25.78 5.42
#